data_9b879a83ee9970f9d337b3d096c7aa78
#
_entry.id   9b879a83ee9970f9d337b3d096c7aa78
#
_cell.length_a   1.000
_cell.length_b   1.000
_cell.length_c   1.000
_cell.angle_alpha   90.00
_cell.angle_beta   90.00
_cell.angle_gamma   90.00
#
_symmetry.space_group_name_H-M   'P 1'
#
loop_
_entity.id
_entity.type
_entity.pdbx_description
1 polymer ?
#
loop_
_entity_poly.entity_id
_entity_poly.type
_entity_poly.pdbx_seq_one_letter_code
_entity_poly.pdbx_strand_id
1 'polypeptide(L)'
;MSTSRHLTGLRRFAKAAVAVCASLGLVLAAGGCGASSGESKTIYFWNNLVGDDGPAMQRIVKEYNAQSDYKVVFQPMNGGDLTTKIYSVMQTGKNIPDIIIGDQFQTAVLQSQGLLDTMDDWQKVAPDLKESSFLPATWKGVTVNGKAYGIPLYLYQMAIYYNKDLVKKYNLQYILDDGFVTIDEIKDLKGKLPKGTYALTYGNLPWAFMSLLYGAGGTLENDMDDLTKDVWRKPMEKLKEAYDAGVIAPMDVDGEQAFGSGKAVFAQLGTWAQAICQHLGRPTRSRKPTPCSTAPTIR
;
A
#
# COMPACT_ATOMS: atom_id res chain seq x y z
N MET A 1 -28.67 14.95 59.29
CA MET A 1 -28.09 16.31 59.62
C MET A 1 -27.18 16.69 58.48
N SER A 2 -27.75 17.62 57.73
CA SER A 2 -27.22 18.94 57.34
C SER A 2 -25.86 18.87 56.59
N THR A 3 -25.85 19.19 55.31
CA THR A 3 -25.64 20.53 54.83
C THR A 3 -25.95 20.66 53.32
N SER A 4 -27.11 21.23 53.05
CA SER A 4 -27.35 21.93 51.79
C SER A 4 -26.91 23.42 51.99
N ARG A 5 -25.92 23.90 51.27
CA ARG A 5 -25.63 25.30 50.99
C ARG A 5 -24.39 25.39 50.12
N HIS A 6 -24.58 25.59 48.80
CA HIS A 6 -23.70 26.30 47.90
C HIS A 6 -24.10 26.09 46.40
N LEU A 7 -25.31 26.47 46.07
CA LEU A 7 -25.76 26.53 44.65
C LEU A 7 -26.66 27.72 44.37
N THR A 8 -26.33 28.92 44.89
CA THR A 8 -27.09 30.15 44.59
C THR A 8 -26.23 31.30 44.03
N GLY A 9 -24.96 31.06 43.74
CA GLY A 9 -24.05 32.10 43.22
C GLY A 9 -23.89 32.15 41.69
N LEU A 10 -24.19 31.05 40.97
CA LEU A 10 -23.87 30.95 39.51
C LEU A 10 -24.99 31.38 38.56
N ARG A 11 -26.18 31.71 39.05
CA ARG A 11 -27.31 32.09 38.18
C ARG A 11 -27.47 33.57 37.92
N ARG A 12 -26.64 34.45 38.46
CA ARG A 12 -26.70 35.91 38.24
C ARG A 12 -25.70 36.48 37.25
N PHE A 13 -24.71 35.71 36.81
CA PHE A 13 -23.73 36.17 35.80
C PHE A 13 -24.07 35.75 34.36
N ALA A 14 -25.05 34.87 34.15
CA ALA A 14 -25.44 34.38 32.82
C ALA A 14 -26.47 35.29 32.08
N LYS A 15 -27.01 36.34 32.72
CA LYS A 15 -28.03 37.23 32.12
C LYS A 15 -27.51 38.58 31.66
N ALA A 16 -26.27 38.91 31.94
CA ALA A 16 -25.68 40.20 31.52
C ALA A 16 -24.81 40.10 30.25
N ALA A 17 -24.45 38.87 29.78
CA ALA A 17 -23.59 38.67 28.62
C ALA A 17 -24.36 38.51 27.28
N VAL A 18 -25.70 38.43 27.31
CA VAL A 18 -26.51 38.23 26.09
C VAL A 18 -27.03 39.52 25.48
N ALA A 19 -26.97 40.64 26.22
CA ALA A 19 -27.52 41.93 25.76
C ALA A 19 -26.53 42.84 25.03
N VAL A 20 -25.22 42.52 24.97
CA VAL A 20 -24.18 43.33 24.29
C VAL A 20 -23.80 42.81 22.90
N CYS A 21 -24.12 41.55 22.55
CA CYS A 21 -23.84 41.00 21.23
C CYS A 21 -24.95 41.24 20.19
N ALA A 22 -26.10 41.82 20.59
CA ALA A 22 -27.22 42.06 19.67
C ALA A 22 -27.21 43.43 18.96
N SER A 23 -26.27 44.31 19.28
CA SER A 23 -26.22 45.66 18.69
C SER A 23 -25.02 45.97 17.78
N LEU A 24 -24.14 44.98 17.53
CA LEU A 24 -23.04 45.10 16.54
C LEU A 24 -23.23 44.22 15.28
N GLY A 25 -24.37 43.56 15.13
CA GLY A 25 -24.64 42.59 14.03
C GLY A 25 -25.41 43.16 12.83
N LEU A 26 -25.70 44.48 12.77
CA LEU A 26 -26.62 44.99 11.75
C LEU A 26 -26.04 46.07 10.80
N VAL A 27 -24.72 46.16 10.62
CA VAL A 27 -24.11 47.12 9.67
C VAL A 27 -23.21 46.43 8.61
N LEU A 28 -23.16 45.12 8.53
CA LEU A 28 -22.36 44.41 7.51
C LEU A 28 -23.20 43.57 6.49
N ALA A 29 -24.47 43.93 6.33
CA ALA A 29 -25.36 43.26 5.37
C ALA A 29 -25.67 44.05 4.09
N ALA A 30 -24.77 44.97 3.67
CA ALA A 30 -24.94 45.71 2.41
C ALA A 30 -23.63 45.78 1.60
N GLY A 31 -22.89 44.67 1.55
CA GLY A 31 -21.77 44.44 0.65
C GLY A 31 -21.91 43.09 -0.02
N GLY A 32 -23.03 42.87 -0.71
CA GLY A 32 -23.23 41.73 -1.58
C GLY A 32 -22.36 41.81 -2.84
N CYS A 33 -21.07 41.66 -2.69
CA CYS A 33 -20.24 41.25 -3.82
C CYS A 33 -20.47 39.75 -4.02
N GLY A 34 -21.04 39.38 -5.16
CA GLY A 34 -21.23 38.02 -5.58
C GLY A 34 -19.91 37.24 -5.41
N ALA A 35 -19.86 36.39 -4.41
CA ALA A 35 -18.96 35.30 -4.45
C ALA A 35 -19.40 34.47 -5.63
N SER A 36 -18.77 34.66 -6.80
CA SER A 36 -18.73 33.63 -7.81
C SER A 36 -18.29 32.38 -7.05
N SER A 37 -19.13 31.35 -7.04
CA SER A 37 -18.74 30.00 -6.66
C SER A 37 -17.72 29.55 -7.70
N GLY A 38 -16.50 30.10 -7.62
CA GLY A 38 -15.37 29.67 -8.42
C GLY A 38 -15.12 28.23 -8.04
N GLU A 39 -15.30 27.38 -9.00
CA GLU A 39 -14.96 25.97 -8.90
C GLU A 39 -13.55 25.84 -8.30
N SER A 40 -13.38 25.03 -7.26
CA SER A 40 -12.09 24.86 -6.62
C SER A 40 -11.11 24.32 -7.66
N LYS A 41 -10.04 25.07 -7.92
CA LYS A 41 -8.96 24.62 -8.82
C LYS A 41 -7.92 23.75 -8.12
N THR A 42 -8.23 23.23 -6.95
CA THR A 42 -7.36 22.35 -6.18
C THR A 42 -7.80 20.90 -6.34
N ILE A 43 -6.88 20.02 -6.69
CA ILE A 43 -7.07 18.58 -6.88
C ILE A 43 -6.31 17.85 -5.79
N TYR A 44 -6.99 17.16 -4.91
CA TYR A 44 -6.38 16.35 -3.86
C TYR A 44 -6.06 14.95 -4.36
N PHE A 45 -4.77 14.62 -4.38
CA PHE A 45 -4.25 13.37 -4.91
C PHE A 45 -3.66 12.51 -3.78
N TRP A 46 -4.41 11.50 -3.34
CA TRP A 46 -3.97 10.53 -2.34
C TRP A 46 -3.29 9.33 -3.02
N ASN A 47 -2.20 8.88 -2.45
CA ASN A 47 -1.43 7.80 -3.06
C ASN A 47 -0.54 7.08 -2.04
N ASN A 48 -0.06 5.89 -2.43
CA ASN A 48 0.87 5.06 -1.65
C ASN A 48 2.31 5.09 -2.18
N LEU A 49 2.66 6.09 -2.98
CA LEU A 49 3.99 6.25 -3.55
C LEU A 49 4.94 6.86 -2.52
N VAL A 50 5.43 6.06 -1.58
CA VAL A 50 6.30 6.48 -0.47
C VAL A 50 7.76 6.03 -0.64
N GLY A 51 8.04 5.21 -1.67
CA GLY A 51 9.37 4.77 -2.06
C GLY A 51 10.04 5.69 -3.08
N ASP A 52 10.91 5.15 -3.92
CA ASP A 52 11.62 5.88 -4.99
C ASP A 52 10.68 6.39 -6.10
N ASP A 53 9.50 5.83 -6.21
CA ASP A 53 8.40 6.27 -7.08
C ASP A 53 7.79 7.61 -6.65
N GLY A 54 7.75 7.89 -5.35
CA GLY A 54 7.23 9.14 -4.81
C GLY A 54 7.90 10.39 -5.38
N PRO A 55 9.23 10.53 -5.29
CA PRO A 55 9.95 11.66 -5.90
C PRO A 55 9.75 11.78 -7.42
N ALA A 56 9.55 10.65 -8.13
CA ALA A 56 9.25 10.68 -9.56
C ALA A 56 7.88 11.30 -9.83
N MET A 57 6.85 10.87 -9.10
CA MET A 57 5.50 11.41 -9.21
C MET A 57 5.45 12.88 -8.77
N GLN A 58 6.16 13.26 -7.70
CA GLN A 58 6.25 14.65 -7.26
C GLN A 58 6.80 15.59 -8.35
N ARG A 59 7.79 15.12 -9.14
CA ARG A 59 8.28 15.91 -10.29
C ARG A 59 7.20 16.12 -11.33
N ILE A 60 6.46 15.06 -11.68
CA ILE A 60 5.34 15.13 -12.64
C ILE A 60 4.28 16.12 -12.14
N VAL A 61 3.88 16.02 -10.87
CA VAL A 61 2.91 16.95 -10.25
C VAL A 61 3.43 18.39 -10.24
N LYS A 62 4.72 18.59 -9.95
CA LYS A 62 5.34 19.92 -9.98
C LYS A 62 5.32 20.52 -11.38
N GLU A 63 5.64 19.74 -12.40
CA GLU A 63 5.61 20.18 -13.80
C GLU A 63 4.19 20.51 -14.24
N TYR A 64 3.21 19.67 -13.91
CA TYR A 64 1.80 19.95 -14.15
C TYR A 64 1.35 21.25 -13.48
N ASN A 65 1.65 21.43 -12.18
CA ASN A 65 1.28 22.60 -11.42
C ASN A 65 1.93 23.89 -11.93
N ALA A 66 3.06 23.80 -12.62
CA ALA A 66 3.74 24.96 -13.21
C ALA A 66 3.02 25.53 -14.45
N GLN A 67 2.28 24.70 -15.17
CA GLN A 67 1.66 25.03 -16.45
C GLN A 67 0.13 24.91 -16.46
N SER A 68 -0.48 24.56 -15.34
CA SER A 68 -1.93 24.40 -15.20
C SER A 68 -2.52 25.42 -14.22
N ASP A 69 -3.72 25.88 -14.51
CA ASP A 69 -4.53 26.64 -13.56
C ASP A 69 -5.01 25.82 -12.38
N TYR A 70 -5.20 24.50 -12.58
CA TYR A 70 -5.48 23.56 -11.51
C TYR A 70 -4.21 23.21 -10.76
N LYS A 71 -4.32 23.04 -9.44
CA LYS A 71 -3.19 22.72 -8.56
C LYS A 71 -3.41 21.39 -7.88
N VAL A 72 -2.57 20.44 -8.18
CA VAL A 72 -2.57 19.11 -7.56
C VAL A 72 -1.83 19.17 -6.23
N VAL A 73 -2.50 18.76 -5.16
CA VAL A 73 -1.94 18.57 -3.82
C VAL A 73 -1.58 17.08 -3.68
N PHE A 74 -0.30 16.79 -3.85
CA PHE A 74 0.23 15.42 -3.74
C PHE A 74 0.33 15.00 -2.27
N GLN A 75 -0.40 13.96 -1.87
CA GLN A 75 -0.48 13.47 -0.50
C GLN A 75 -0.09 11.99 -0.43
N PRO A 76 1.21 11.67 -0.33
CA PRO A 76 1.66 10.30 -0.15
C PRO A 76 1.43 9.83 1.29
N MET A 77 1.07 8.57 1.45
CA MET A 77 0.93 7.90 2.74
C MET A 77 1.18 6.40 2.55
N ASN A 78 1.62 5.71 3.59
CA ASN A 78 1.81 4.25 3.47
C ASN A 78 0.47 3.55 3.15
N GLY A 79 0.54 2.34 2.56
CA GLY A 79 -0.65 1.65 2.07
C GLY A 79 -1.69 1.36 3.15
N GLY A 80 -1.27 1.09 4.39
CA GLY A 80 -2.17 0.88 5.52
C GLY A 80 -2.93 2.14 5.92
N ASP A 81 -2.23 3.27 5.99
CA ASP A 81 -2.83 4.59 6.30
C ASP A 81 -3.77 5.03 5.19
N LEU A 82 -3.38 4.84 3.92
CA LEU A 82 -4.24 5.13 2.77
C LEU A 82 -5.54 4.34 2.84
N THR A 83 -5.46 3.03 3.05
CA THR A 83 -6.62 2.15 3.19
C THR A 83 -7.53 2.60 4.34
N THR A 84 -6.97 2.88 5.52
CA THR A 84 -7.71 3.38 6.68
C THR A 84 -8.42 4.69 6.38
N LYS A 85 -7.74 5.60 5.70
CA LYS A 85 -8.29 6.91 5.32
C LYS A 85 -9.42 6.77 4.30
N ILE A 86 -9.28 5.88 3.32
CA ILE A 86 -10.35 5.56 2.36
C ILE A 86 -11.58 5.04 3.10
N TYR A 87 -11.43 4.07 4.02
CA TYR A 87 -12.57 3.59 4.82
C TYR A 87 -13.22 4.68 5.68
N SER A 88 -12.44 5.62 6.22
CA SER A 88 -13.00 6.77 6.95
C SER A 88 -13.87 7.66 6.05
N VAL A 89 -13.46 7.88 4.80
CA VAL A 89 -14.25 8.60 3.80
C VAL A 89 -15.53 7.83 3.47
N MET A 90 -15.46 6.50 3.30
CA MET A 90 -16.64 5.65 3.08
C MET A 90 -17.71 5.83 4.18
N GLN A 91 -17.27 5.97 5.44
CA GLN A 91 -18.18 6.13 6.58
C GLN A 91 -18.73 7.56 6.73
N THR A 92 -17.94 8.55 6.43
CA THR A 92 -18.26 9.95 6.74
C THR A 92 -18.75 10.77 5.55
N GLY A 93 -18.42 10.36 4.33
CA GLY A 93 -18.66 11.11 3.09
C GLY A 93 -17.97 12.48 3.05
N LYS A 94 -16.93 12.70 3.88
CA LYS A 94 -16.22 13.98 4.00
C LYS A 94 -14.76 13.83 3.60
N ASN A 95 -14.19 14.92 3.06
CA ASN A 95 -12.78 14.98 2.64
C ASN A 95 -12.43 13.92 1.59
N ILE A 96 -13.34 13.68 0.65
CA ILE A 96 -13.14 12.80 -0.50
C ILE A 96 -12.00 13.36 -1.35
N PRO A 97 -10.97 12.59 -1.70
CA PRO A 97 -9.96 13.05 -2.65
C PRO A 97 -10.51 13.05 -4.07
N ASP A 98 -9.93 13.85 -4.94
CA ASP A 98 -10.29 13.87 -6.36
C ASP A 98 -9.63 12.71 -7.12
N ILE A 99 -8.42 12.33 -6.71
CA ILE A 99 -7.66 11.22 -7.31
C ILE A 99 -7.07 10.34 -6.21
N ILE A 100 -7.13 9.03 -6.42
CA ILE A 100 -6.41 8.05 -5.60
C ILE A 100 -5.55 7.15 -6.49
N ILE A 101 -4.37 6.75 -6.01
CA ILE A 101 -3.68 5.54 -6.44
C ILE A 101 -3.92 4.50 -5.37
N GLY A 102 -4.58 3.42 -5.73
CA GLY A 102 -4.90 2.31 -4.87
C GLY A 102 -4.69 0.98 -5.58
N ASP A 103 -4.85 -0.09 -4.82
CA ASP A 103 -4.73 -1.44 -5.36
C ASP A 103 -6.00 -1.84 -6.14
N GLN A 104 -5.81 -2.48 -7.28
CA GLN A 104 -6.91 -2.87 -8.18
C GLN A 104 -8.02 -3.72 -7.49
N PHE A 105 -7.68 -4.51 -6.48
CA PHE A 105 -8.66 -5.32 -5.75
C PHE A 105 -9.67 -4.49 -4.95
N GLN A 106 -9.37 -3.21 -4.70
CA GLN A 106 -10.28 -2.28 -4.04
C GLN A 106 -11.30 -1.68 -5.00
N THR A 107 -11.09 -1.74 -6.32
CA THR A 107 -11.93 -1.06 -7.32
C THR A 107 -13.41 -1.43 -7.19
N ALA A 108 -13.72 -2.73 -7.12
CA ALA A 108 -15.12 -3.19 -7.01
C ALA A 108 -15.78 -2.76 -5.69
N VAL A 109 -15.01 -2.76 -4.59
CA VAL A 109 -15.51 -2.32 -3.28
C VAL A 109 -15.80 -0.83 -3.28
N LEU A 110 -14.86 -0.01 -3.73
CA LEU A 110 -15.01 1.45 -3.78
C LEU A 110 -16.12 1.86 -4.75
N GLN A 111 -16.24 1.17 -5.89
CA GLN A 111 -17.33 1.37 -6.84
C GLN A 111 -18.69 1.04 -6.22
N SER A 112 -18.83 -0.09 -5.53
CA SER A 112 -20.09 -0.49 -4.89
C SER A 112 -20.55 0.49 -3.81
N GLN A 113 -19.64 1.26 -3.23
CA GLN A 113 -19.90 2.31 -2.26
C GLN A 113 -20.11 3.69 -2.88
N GLY A 114 -20.07 3.79 -4.22
CA GLY A 114 -20.25 5.07 -4.93
C GLY A 114 -19.09 6.05 -4.74
N LEU A 115 -17.88 5.56 -4.45
CA LEU A 115 -16.68 6.39 -4.24
C LEU A 115 -15.82 6.55 -5.49
N LEU A 116 -16.16 5.86 -6.57
CA LEU A 116 -15.46 5.98 -7.85
C LEU A 116 -16.44 6.40 -8.93
N ASP A 117 -16.10 7.42 -9.68
CA ASP A 117 -16.77 7.79 -10.90
C ASP A 117 -16.28 6.93 -12.07
N THR A 118 -17.13 6.78 -13.10
CA THR A 118 -16.73 6.08 -14.32
C THR A 118 -15.70 6.90 -15.10
N MET A 119 -14.81 6.19 -15.77
CA MET A 119 -13.83 6.78 -16.69
C MET A 119 -14.34 6.80 -18.13
N ASP A 120 -15.68 6.93 -18.33
CA ASP A 120 -16.31 6.81 -19.65
C ASP A 120 -15.74 7.79 -20.70
N ASP A 121 -15.28 8.96 -20.26
CA ASP A 121 -14.76 10.02 -21.12
C ASP A 121 -13.23 10.10 -21.20
N TRP A 122 -12.50 9.15 -20.58
CA TRP A 122 -11.04 9.21 -20.54
C TRP A 122 -10.38 9.27 -21.92
N GLN A 123 -10.96 8.61 -22.92
CA GLN A 123 -10.46 8.63 -24.30
C GLN A 123 -10.58 10.00 -24.98
N LYS A 124 -11.47 10.88 -24.48
CA LYS A 124 -11.56 12.26 -24.98
C LYS A 124 -10.32 13.09 -24.58
N VAL A 125 -9.74 12.81 -23.42
CA VAL A 125 -8.56 13.53 -22.90
C VAL A 125 -7.26 12.82 -23.25
N ALA A 126 -7.30 11.52 -23.51
CA ALA A 126 -6.15 10.69 -23.87
C ALA A 126 -6.47 9.77 -25.06
N PRO A 127 -6.71 10.33 -26.28
CA PRO A 127 -7.19 9.57 -27.44
C PRO A 127 -6.22 8.49 -27.92
N ASP A 128 -4.93 8.68 -27.69
CA ASP A 128 -3.88 7.73 -28.07
C ASP A 128 -3.79 6.54 -27.11
N LEU A 129 -4.36 6.65 -25.92
CA LEU A 129 -4.37 5.61 -24.92
C LEU A 129 -5.63 4.77 -25.08
N LYS A 130 -5.48 3.48 -25.39
CA LYS A 130 -6.59 2.53 -25.62
C LYS A 130 -6.55 1.43 -24.58
N GLU A 131 -7.66 0.72 -24.37
CA GLU A 131 -7.70 -0.48 -23.56
C GLU A 131 -6.59 -1.47 -23.94
N SER A 132 -6.37 -1.67 -25.25
CA SER A 132 -5.28 -2.53 -25.77
C SER A 132 -3.86 -2.06 -25.44
N SER A 133 -3.69 -0.85 -24.89
CA SER A 133 -2.41 -0.34 -24.40
C SER A 133 -2.03 -0.93 -23.04
N PHE A 134 -2.96 -1.61 -22.37
CA PHE A 134 -2.79 -2.21 -21.05
C PHE A 134 -2.73 -3.74 -21.13
N LEU A 135 -2.09 -4.35 -20.14
CA LEU A 135 -2.21 -5.80 -19.98
C LEU A 135 -3.66 -6.17 -19.64
N PRO A 136 -4.24 -7.21 -20.25
CA PRO A 136 -5.65 -7.57 -20.03
C PRO A 136 -6.02 -7.75 -18.56
N ALA A 137 -5.13 -8.35 -17.76
CA ALA A 137 -5.34 -8.54 -16.33
C ALA A 137 -5.42 -7.21 -15.56
N THR A 138 -4.63 -6.21 -15.91
CA THR A 138 -4.66 -4.89 -15.25
C THR A 138 -5.90 -4.11 -15.63
N TRP A 139 -6.33 -4.19 -16.90
CA TRP A 139 -7.56 -3.56 -17.34
C TRP A 139 -8.80 -4.19 -16.70
N LYS A 140 -8.84 -5.52 -16.64
CA LYS A 140 -9.90 -6.25 -15.92
C LYS A 140 -9.99 -5.82 -14.45
N GLY A 141 -8.87 -5.55 -13.80
CA GLY A 141 -8.83 -5.14 -12.39
C GLY A 141 -9.44 -3.77 -12.10
N VAL A 142 -9.52 -2.88 -13.10
CA VAL A 142 -10.14 -1.55 -12.96
C VAL A 142 -11.53 -1.47 -13.59
N THR A 143 -12.04 -2.59 -14.10
CA THR A 143 -13.33 -2.68 -14.80
C THR A 143 -14.35 -3.41 -13.95
N VAL A 144 -15.53 -2.82 -13.75
CA VAL A 144 -16.67 -3.41 -13.04
C VAL A 144 -17.90 -3.30 -13.94
N ASN A 145 -18.58 -4.41 -14.18
CA ASN A 145 -19.78 -4.47 -15.05
C ASN A 145 -19.58 -3.81 -16.44
N GLY A 146 -18.39 -4.01 -17.04
CA GLY A 146 -18.06 -3.48 -18.36
C GLY A 146 -17.71 -1.99 -18.42
N LYS A 147 -17.63 -1.30 -17.28
CA LYS A 147 -17.22 0.10 -17.18
C LYS A 147 -15.89 0.22 -16.45
N ALA A 148 -15.00 1.07 -16.96
CA ALA A 148 -13.74 1.39 -16.31
C ALA A 148 -13.95 2.43 -15.19
N TYR A 149 -13.33 2.20 -14.04
CA TYR A 149 -13.35 3.09 -12.86
C TYR A 149 -11.95 3.56 -12.47
N GLY A 150 -10.96 3.28 -13.29
CA GLY A 150 -9.58 3.71 -13.11
C GLY A 150 -8.76 3.43 -14.35
N ILE A 151 -7.53 3.95 -14.34
CA ILE A 151 -6.51 3.70 -15.36
C ILE A 151 -5.36 2.94 -14.70
N PRO A 152 -4.95 1.77 -15.22
CA PRO A 152 -3.79 1.06 -14.69
C PRO A 152 -2.53 1.92 -14.82
N LEU A 153 -1.84 2.17 -13.70
CA LEU A 153 -0.62 2.99 -13.70
C LEU A 153 0.65 2.12 -13.74
N TYR A 154 0.67 1.06 -12.93
CA TYR A 154 1.81 0.14 -12.83
C TYR A 154 1.35 -1.25 -12.40
N LEU A 155 2.24 -2.22 -12.50
CA LEU A 155 2.04 -3.59 -12.05
C LEU A 155 3.20 -4.01 -11.17
N TYR A 156 2.91 -4.41 -9.95
CA TYR A 156 3.87 -5.10 -9.09
C TYR A 156 3.76 -6.62 -9.25
N GLN A 157 4.90 -7.27 -9.19
CA GLN A 157 5.00 -8.72 -9.17
C GLN A 157 5.78 -9.15 -7.93
N MET A 158 5.36 -10.27 -7.33
CA MET A 158 6.14 -10.90 -6.27
C MET A 158 7.31 -11.66 -6.87
N ALA A 159 8.46 -11.58 -6.20
CA ALA A 159 9.67 -12.30 -6.58
C ALA A 159 10.43 -12.78 -5.34
N ILE A 160 11.28 -13.77 -5.52
CA ILE A 160 12.27 -14.13 -4.51
C ILE A 160 13.53 -13.35 -4.78
N TYR A 161 13.84 -12.46 -3.85
CA TYR A 161 15.14 -11.80 -3.77
C TYR A 161 16.10 -12.66 -2.98
N TYR A 162 17.36 -12.69 -3.37
CA TYR A 162 18.40 -13.37 -2.61
C TYR A 162 19.65 -12.50 -2.42
N ASN A 163 20.26 -12.67 -1.27
CA ASN A 163 21.52 -12.01 -0.92
C ASN A 163 22.67 -12.81 -1.51
N LYS A 164 23.32 -12.29 -2.55
CA LYS A 164 24.42 -12.98 -3.25
C LYS A 164 25.60 -13.34 -2.34
N ASP A 165 25.91 -12.47 -1.39
CA ASP A 165 27.04 -12.70 -0.47
C ASP A 165 26.71 -13.83 0.51
N LEU A 166 25.47 -13.89 1.03
CA LEU A 166 25.06 -14.97 1.92
C LEU A 166 24.90 -16.30 1.17
N VAL A 167 24.32 -16.28 -0.02
CA VAL A 167 24.22 -17.46 -0.89
C VAL A 167 25.62 -18.04 -1.15
N LYS A 168 26.58 -17.19 -1.53
CA LYS A 168 27.98 -17.60 -1.72
C LYS A 168 28.63 -18.07 -0.42
N LYS A 169 28.45 -17.32 0.66
CA LYS A 169 29.05 -17.61 1.97
C LYS A 169 28.65 -18.98 2.53
N TYR A 170 27.39 -19.35 2.31
CA TYR A 170 26.83 -20.61 2.85
C TYR A 170 26.71 -21.72 1.80
N ASN A 171 27.29 -21.52 0.60
CA ASN A 171 27.27 -22.48 -0.52
C ASN A 171 25.86 -22.93 -0.93
N LEU A 172 24.96 -21.97 -1.10
CA LEU A 172 23.53 -22.19 -1.37
C LEU A 172 23.16 -21.99 -2.85
N GLN A 173 24.12 -21.93 -3.78
CA GLN A 173 23.87 -21.74 -5.21
C GLN A 173 22.94 -22.81 -5.77
N TYR A 174 23.03 -24.04 -5.26
CA TYR A 174 22.21 -25.16 -5.69
C TYR A 174 20.70 -24.91 -5.57
N ILE A 175 20.26 -24.05 -4.63
CA ILE A 175 18.84 -23.66 -4.47
C ILE A 175 18.34 -22.82 -5.66
N LEU A 176 19.25 -22.23 -6.45
CA LEU A 176 18.93 -21.34 -7.56
C LEU A 176 19.06 -22.02 -8.92
N ASP A 177 19.54 -23.28 -8.97
CA ASP A 177 19.95 -23.95 -10.23
C ASP A 177 18.77 -24.27 -11.15
N ASP A 178 17.59 -24.57 -10.60
CA ASP A 178 16.37 -24.86 -11.37
C ASP A 178 15.48 -23.63 -11.59
N GLY A 179 15.88 -22.47 -11.04
CA GLY A 179 15.15 -21.21 -11.14
C GLY A 179 13.97 -21.08 -10.17
N PHE A 180 13.83 -22.00 -9.22
CA PHE A 180 12.81 -21.94 -8.17
C PHE A 180 13.46 -21.99 -6.78
N VAL A 181 12.70 -21.56 -5.78
CA VAL A 181 13.05 -21.74 -4.37
C VAL A 181 11.85 -22.41 -3.71
N THR A 182 12.06 -23.59 -3.16
CA THR A 182 10.98 -24.35 -2.51
C THR A 182 10.98 -24.16 -1.00
N ILE A 183 9.81 -24.31 -0.37
CA ILE A 183 9.71 -24.26 1.10
C ILE A 183 10.50 -25.41 1.74
N ASP A 184 10.59 -26.56 1.09
CA ASP A 184 11.39 -27.68 1.60
C ASP A 184 12.89 -27.35 1.63
N GLU A 185 13.43 -26.74 0.58
CA GLU A 185 14.81 -26.25 0.55
C GLU A 185 15.08 -25.20 1.64
N ILE A 186 14.13 -24.28 1.86
CA ILE A 186 14.21 -23.30 2.95
C ILE A 186 14.25 -24.01 4.31
N LYS A 187 13.39 -25.01 4.53
CA LYS A 187 13.36 -25.79 5.77
C LYS A 187 14.68 -26.54 6.01
N ASP A 188 15.29 -27.08 4.95
CA ASP A 188 16.56 -27.80 5.00
C ASP A 188 17.77 -26.91 5.37
N LEU A 189 17.59 -25.61 5.44
CA LEU A 189 18.61 -24.68 5.96
C LEU A 189 18.64 -24.63 7.50
N LYS A 190 17.78 -25.39 8.20
CA LYS A 190 17.82 -25.53 9.65
C LYS A 190 19.21 -25.99 10.11
N GLY A 191 19.82 -25.19 10.99
CA GLY A 191 21.16 -25.49 11.52
C GLY A 191 22.33 -25.19 10.58
N LYS A 192 22.08 -24.81 9.32
CA LYS A 192 23.12 -24.41 8.36
C LYS A 192 23.42 -22.91 8.42
N LEU A 193 22.53 -22.13 8.98
CA LEU A 193 22.67 -20.69 9.13
C LEU A 193 22.97 -20.32 10.60
N PRO A 194 23.76 -19.28 10.86
CA PRO A 194 24.04 -18.84 12.22
C PRO A 194 22.80 -18.25 12.90
N LYS A 195 22.78 -18.29 14.22
CA LYS A 195 21.71 -17.70 15.03
C LYS A 195 21.49 -16.23 14.65
N GLY A 196 20.23 -15.85 14.42
CA GLY A 196 19.83 -14.51 14.01
C GLY A 196 19.93 -14.24 12.50
N THR A 197 20.23 -15.30 11.71
CA THR A 197 20.10 -15.26 10.24
C THR A 197 18.96 -16.18 9.83
N TYR A 198 18.01 -15.64 9.10
CA TYR A 198 16.86 -16.37 8.57
C TYR A 198 17.15 -16.89 7.16
N ALA A 199 16.59 -18.05 6.83
CA ALA A 199 16.63 -18.53 5.45
C ALA A 199 15.69 -17.70 4.57
N LEU A 200 14.48 -17.40 5.07
CA LEU A 200 13.47 -16.67 4.30
C LEU A 200 12.80 -15.61 5.18
N THR A 201 12.48 -14.48 4.56
CA THR A 201 11.60 -13.46 5.13
C THR A 201 10.54 -13.03 4.13
N TYR A 202 9.47 -12.42 4.62
CA TYR A 202 8.35 -11.91 3.83
C TYR A 202 8.17 -10.41 4.06
N GLY A 203 8.01 -9.63 2.98
CA GLY A 203 7.67 -8.20 3.09
C GLY A 203 6.18 -7.96 3.27
N ASN A 204 5.34 -8.88 2.75
CA ASN A 204 3.88 -8.76 2.86
C ASN A 204 3.25 -10.17 2.86
N LEU A 205 2.69 -10.57 3.99
CA LEU A 205 2.13 -11.91 4.18
C LEU A 205 0.94 -12.25 3.28
N PRO A 206 -0.07 -11.39 3.09
CA PRO A 206 -1.17 -11.68 2.16
C PRO A 206 -0.68 -12.03 0.75
N TRP A 207 0.28 -11.30 0.22
CA TRP A 207 0.86 -11.57 -1.09
C TRP A 207 1.70 -12.86 -1.10
N ALA A 208 2.38 -13.16 0.01
CA ALA A 208 3.10 -14.42 0.17
C ALA A 208 2.15 -15.63 0.09
N PHE A 209 1.02 -15.57 0.79
CA PHE A 209 0.00 -16.63 0.76
C PHE A 209 -0.61 -16.81 -0.62
N MET A 210 -0.92 -15.74 -1.33
CA MET A 210 -1.38 -15.82 -2.72
C MET A 210 -0.33 -16.48 -3.63
N SER A 211 0.95 -16.16 -3.45
CA SER A 211 2.01 -16.79 -4.23
C SER A 211 2.11 -18.30 -3.98
N LEU A 212 1.90 -18.74 -2.74
CA LEU A 212 1.86 -20.16 -2.40
C LEU A 212 0.64 -20.86 -3.00
N LEU A 213 -0.53 -20.23 -3.01
CA LEU A 213 -1.72 -20.74 -3.67
C LEU A 213 -1.46 -20.98 -5.17
N TYR A 214 -1.00 -19.94 -5.86
CA TYR A 214 -0.69 -20.06 -7.31
C TYR A 214 0.42 -21.06 -7.59
N GLY A 215 1.44 -21.11 -6.72
CA GLY A 215 2.51 -22.11 -6.82
C GLY A 215 2.02 -23.55 -6.63
N ALA A 216 0.94 -23.77 -5.90
CA ALA A 216 0.28 -25.06 -5.74
C ALA A 216 -0.73 -25.36 -6.87
N GLY A 217 -0.88 -24.50 -7.86
CA GLY A 217 -1.82 -24.66 -8.98
C GLY A 217 -3.25 -24.18 -8.69
N GLY A 218 -3.48 -23.53 -7.54
CA GLY A 218 -4.76 -22.92 -7.20
C GLY A 218 -4.94 -21.55 -7.82
N THR A 219 -6.16 -21.01 -7.73
CA THR A 219 -6.52 -19.65 -8.17
C THR A 219 -7.46 -18.98 -7.18
N LEU A 220 -7.47 -17.65 -7.15
CA LEU A 220 -8.40 -16.91 -6.30
C LEU A 220 -9.86 -17.13 -6.72
N GLU A 221 -10.13 -17.25 -8.02
CA GLU A 221 -11.47 -17.46 -8.55
C GLU A 221 -12.10 -18.80 -8.13
N ASN A 222 -11.28 -19.85 -8.02
CA ASN A 222 -11.78 -21.21 -7.82
C ASN A 222 -11.57 -21.76 -6.42
N ASP A 223 -10.71 -21.11 -5.61
CA ASP A 223 -10.20 -21.72 -4.37
C ASP A 223 -10.34 -20.83 -3.12
N MET A 224 -10.92 -19.62 -3.26
CA MET A 224 -11.18 -18.74 -2.11
C MET A 224 -12.42 -19.12 -1.29
N ASP A 225 -13.28 -19.95 -1.85
CA ASP A 225 -14.54 -20.40 -1.22
C ASP A 225 -14.31 -21.43 -0.10
N ASP A 226 -13.19 -22.19 -0.17
CA ASP A 226 -12.85 -23.22 0.79
C ASP A 226 -11.35 -23.31 1.03
N LEU A 227 -10.89 -22.74 2.13
CA LEU A 227 -9.47 -22.72 2.54
C LEU A 227 -8.97 -24.09 3.05
N THR A 228 -9.84 -25.10 3.15
CA THR A 228 -9.44 -26.47 3.53
C THR A 228 -8.98 -27.33 2.36
N LYS A 229 -9.16 -26.84 1.13
CA LYS A 229 -8.66 -27.52 -0.09
C LYS A 229 -7.15 -27.76 -0.02
N ASP A 230 -6.69 -28.83 -0.63
CA ASP A 230 -5.28 -29.21 -0.66
C ASP A 230 -4.35 -28.14 -1.24
N VAL A 231 -4.84 -27.32 -2.18
CA VAL A 231 -4.09 -26.20 -2.76
C VAL A 231 -3.75 -25.11 -1.74
N TRP A 232 -4.52 -25.00 -0.64
CA TRP A 232 -4.25 -24.14 0.51
C TRP A 232 -3.53 -24.91 1.62
N ARG A 233 -4.10 -26.02 2.04
CA ARG A 233 -3.67 -26.77 3.21
C ARG A 233 -2.21 -27.22 3.10
N LYS A 234 -1.84 -27.87 1.99
CA LYS A 234 -0.47 -28.43 1.82
C LYS A 234 0.63 -27.35 1.84
N PRO A 235 0.53 -26.24 1.09
CA PRO A 235 1.53 -25.17 1.18
C PRO A 235 1.59 -24.54 2.57
N MET A 236 0.45 -24.39 3.25
CA MET A 236 0.41 -23.79 4.60
C MET A 236 1.03 -24.72 5.64
N GLU A 237 0.83 -26.03 5.55
CA GLU A 237 1.48 -27.03 6.40
C GLU A 237 2.99 -26.97 6.24
N LYS A 238 3.51 -26.96 5.01
CA LYS A 238 4.95 -26.81 4.73
C LYS A 238 5.51 -25.49 5.26
N LEU A 239 4.79 -24.38 5.03
CA LEU A 239 5.19 -23.06 5.55
C LEU A 239 5.26 -23.07 7.08
N LYS A 240 4.25 -23.68 7.74
CA LYS A 240 4.24 -23.82 9.19
C LYS A 240 5.42 -24.64 9.69
N GLU A 241 5.71 -25.76 9.06
CA GLU A 241 6.88 -26.59 9.41
C GLU A 241 8.20 -25.81 9.33
N ALA A 242 8.39 -25.02 8.26
CA ALA A 242 9.57 -24.19 8.09
C ALA A 242 9.62 -23.05 9.14
N TYR A 243 8.47 -22.48 9.48
CA TYR A 243 8.35 -21.48 10.53
C TYR A 243 8.70 -22.08 11.91
N ASP A 244 8.12 -23.21 12.26
CA ASP A 244 8.39 -23.94 13.52
C ASP A 244 9.86 -24.41 13.61
N ALA A 245 10.49 -24.68 12.47
CA ALA A 245 11.91 -24.96 12.38
C ALA A 245 12.80 -23.74 12.70
N GLY A 246 12.22 -22.53 12.76
CA GLY A 246 12.92 -21.27 13.06
C GLY A 246 13.76 -20.73 11.91
N VAL A 247 13.54 -21.22 10.67
CA VAL A 247 14.28 -20.77 9.48
C VAL A 247 13.62 -19.58 8.77
N ILE A 248 12.34 -19.35 9.05
CA ILE A 248 11.60 -18.19 8.55
C ILE A 248 11.59 -17.08 9.63
N ALA A 249 11.73 -15.85 9.20
CA ALA A 249 11.64 -14.70 10.12
C ALA A 249 10.28 -14.65 10.81
N PRO A 250 10.21 -14.36 12.12
CA PRO A 250 8.94 -14.12 12.81
C PRO A 250 8.11 -13.03 12.15
N MET A 251 6.78 -13.10 12.29
CA MET A 251 5.83 -12.20 11.63
C MET A 251 5.91 -10.75 12.13
N ASP A 252 6.48 -10.51 13.30
CA ASP A 252 6.73 -9.18 13.88
C ASP A 252 8.07 -8.58 13.42
N VAL A 253 8.85 -9.32 12.66
CA VAL A 253 10.10 -8.83 12.06
C VAL A 253 9.77 -8.16 10.73
N ASP A 254 10.21 -6.91 10.58
CA ASP A 254 10.19 -6.23 9.29
C ASP A 254 11.07 -6.99 8.29
N GLY A 255 10.43 -7.66 7.35
CA GLY A 255 11.09 -8.56 6.39
C GLY A 255 11.98 -7.83 5.41
N GLU A 256 11.60 -6.64 4.99
CA GLU A 256 12.39 -5.80 4.09
C GLU A 256 13.66 -5.32 4.79
N GLN A 257 13.53 -4.84 6.02
CA GLN A 257 14.67 -4.41 6.83
C GLN A 257 15.59 -5.60 7.17
N ALA A 258 15.02 -6.77 7.52
CA ALA A 258 15.82 -7.96 7.83
C ALA A 258 16.65 -8.41 6.62
N PHE A 259 16.05 -8.43 5.43
CA PHE A 259 16.75 -8.76 4.20
C PHE A 259 17.85 -7.73 3.87
N GLY A 260 17.51 -6.47 3.85
CA GLY A 260 18.43 -5.39 3.53
C GLY A 260 19.59 -5.25 4.52
N SER A 261 19.39 -5.59 5.79
CA SER A 261 20.48 -5.62 6.79
C SER A 261 21.34 -6.89 6.73
N GLY A 262 21.06 -7.81 5.80
CA GLY A 262 21.81 -9.07 5.65
C GLY A 262 21.47 -10.11 6.72
N LYS A 263 20.30 -10.02 7.36
CA LYS A 263 19.80 -11.00 8.33
C LYS A 263 18.93 -12.09 7.70
N ALA A 264 18.65 -12.03 6.39
CA ALA A 264 17.95 -13.07 5.66
C ALA A 264 18.69 -13.38 4.36
N VAL A 265 18.71 -14.68 3.99
CA VAL A 265 19.32 -15.16 2.74
C VAL A 265 18.39 -14.88 1.57
N PHE A 266 17.12 -15.25 1.72
CA PHE A 266 16.05 -15.04 0.76
C PHE A 266 14.97 -14.12 1.33
N ALA A 267 14.28 -13.41 0.45
CA ALA A 267 13.11 -12.61 0.79
C ALA A 267 12.07 -12.69 -0.32
N GLN A 268 10.82 -12.94 0.05
CA GLN A 268 9.71 -12.76 -0.89
C GLN A 268 9.20 -11.33 -0.78
N LEU A 269 9.47 -10.54 -1.82
CA LEU A 269 9.14 -9.12 -1.90
C LEU A 269 8.54 -8.82 -3.27
N GLY A 270 7.86 -7.69 -3.38
CA GLY A 270 7.44 -7.20 -4.68
C GLY A 270 8.56 -6.44 -5.42
N THR A 271 8.29 -6.10 -6.67
CA THR A 271 9.27 -5.39 -7.52
C THR A 271 9.68 -4.02 -7.00
N TRP A 272 8.95 -3.44 -6.04
CA TRP A 272 9.35 -2.24 -5.30
C TRP A 272 10.64 -2.43 -4.48
N ALA A 273 10.97 -3.66 -4.09
CA ALA A 273 12.16 -3.97 -3.29
C ALA A 273 13.49 -3.80 -4.06
N GLN A 274 13.44 -3.57 -5.36
CA GLN A 274 14.65 -3.24 -6.14
C GLN A 274 15.34 -1.98 -5.58
N ALA A 275 14.56 -0.99 -5.18
CA ALA A 275 15.04 0.21 -4.51
C ALA A 275 15.69 -0.12 -3.15
N ILE A 276 15.05 -0.99 -2.35
CA ILE A 276 15.59 -1.45 -1.06
C ILE A 276 16.99 -2.07 -1.25
N CYS A 277 17.14 -2.93 -2.26
CA CYS A 277 18.43 -3.54 -2.60
C CYS A 277 19.52 -2.50 -2.96
N GLN A 278 19.14 -1.39 -3.58
CA GLN A 278 20.06 -0.33 -3.97
C GLN A 278 20.41 0.59 -2.79
N HIS A 279 19.45 0.88 -1.90
CA HIS A 279 19.62 1.82 -0.80
C HIS A 279 20.21 1.21 0.46
N LEU A 280 19.82 0.00 0.83
CA LEU A 280 20.34 -0.71 1.99
C LEU A 280 21.79 -1.14 1.79
N GLY A 281 22.24 -1.20 0.54
CA GLY A 281 23.64 -1.40 0.19
C GLY A 281 24.51 -0.15 0.12
N ARG A 282 23.97 1.07 0.32
CA ARG A 282 24.82 2.28 0.39
C ARG A 282 25.53 2.34 1.73
N PRO A 283 26.85 2.50 1.76
CA PRO A 283 27.58 2.52 3.00
C PRO A 283 27.22 3.76 3.82
N THR A 284 26.67 3.58 5.02
CA THR A 284 27.06 4.43 6.11
C THR A 284 28.56 4.18 6.33
N ARG A 285 29.40 5.03 5.82
CA ARG A 285 30.90 5.08 5.82
C ARG A 285 31.73 3.79 6.05
N SER A 286 31.14 2.59 6.25
CA SER A 286 31.89 1.36 6.59
C SER A 286 31.34 0.03 6.05
N ARG A 287 30.24 -0.01 5.27
CA ARG A 287 29.72 -1.29 4.70
C ARG A 287 29.57 -1.19 3.19
N LYS A 288 30.06 -2.22 2.47
CA LYS A 288 29.81 -2.39 1.03
C LYS A 288 28.33 -2.65 0.79
N PRO A 289 27.77 -2.19 -0.37
CA PRO A 289 26.39 -2.52 -0.76
C PRO A 289 26.17 -4.04 -0.72
N THR A 290 25.04 -4.47 -0.17
CA THR A 290 24.62 -5.86 -0.26
C THR A 290 24.09 -6.11 -1.67
N PRO A 291 24.81 -6.88 -2.52
CA PRO A 291 24.30 -7.20 -3.84
C PRO A 291 23.12 -8.17 -3.69
N CYS A 292 21.98 -7.81 -4.25
CA CYS A 292 20.84 -8.72 -4.34
C CYS A 292 20.49 -9.03 -5.80
N SER A 293 19.76 -10.12 -6.01
CA SER A 293 19.23 -10.54 -7.29
C SER A 293 17.88 -11.20 -7.06
N THR A 294 17.14 -11.45 -8.13
CA THR A 294 15.85 -12.13 -8.09
C THR A 294 15.97 -13.57 -8.58
N ALA A 295 15.28 -14.49 -7.94
CA ALA A 295 14.97 -15.82 -8.44
C ALA A 295 13.48 -15.87 -8.83
N PRO A 296 13.07 -16.74 -9.76
CA PRO A 296 11.78 -16.57 -10.41
C PRO A 296 10.56 -16.77 -9.50
N THR A 297 10.51 -17.74 -8.60
CA THR A 297 9.28 -17.98 -7.80
C THR A 297 9.50 -18.95 -6.63
N ILE A 298 8.65 -18.90 -5.60
CA ILE A 298 8.49 -19.95 -4.58
C ILE A 298 7.51 -21.01 -5.11
N ARG A 299 7.87 -22.28 -5.02
CA ARG A 299 6.99 -23.43 -5.16
C ARG A 299 6.82 -24.17 -3.85
#